data_f584aaf7eb02eb00da8605b43dbf4e75
#
_entry.id   f584aaf7eb02eb00da8605b43dbf4e75
#
_cell.length_a   1.000
_cell.length_b   1.000
_cell.length_c   1.000
_cell.angle_alpha   90.00
_cell.angle_beta   90.00
_cell.angle_gamma   90.00
#
_symmetry.space_group_name_H-M   'P 1'
#
loop_
_entity.id
_entity.type
_entity.pdbx_description
1 polymer ?
#
loop_
_entity_poly.entity_id
_entity_poly.type
_entity_poly.pdbx_seq_one_letter_code
_entity_poly.pdbx_strand_id
1 'polypeptide(L)'
;MRRARTGEPSELDLMAIACLLPSLLYVFVMFVYPFLYGIYLSLHPLKVVGISLANYIAFFTDQYQYKTVGITFRLAVPNTMVVVAFSLLLAYNMRRGIWLERPITTILVLPISLGVILLSMGILGFYGGKGWFNQLLLGLGLLEEPLVLTHNFIGVMLSLFMQQFPFCFLMLLGYISGIDPSIENSARTLGANPWTVFRRVMLPLIAPGLAIAFALVFVMSFATFPSAILLGQPTGATRTIAIAAYAQAFEMFDMSYASAIAVIMGLFQLASLLLILLLRKRMVTAATMGVGKR
;
A
#
# COMPACT_ATOMS: atom_id res chain seq x y z
N MET A 1 21.12 -20.24 35.22
CA MET A 1 21.62 -19.10 36.04
C MET A 1 21.24 -17.79 35.32
N ARG A 2 20.18 -17.14 35.79
CA ARG A 2 19.78 -15.76 35.33
C ARG A 2 20.65 -14.78 36.11
N ARG A 3 21.62 -14.13 35.47
CA ARG A 3 22.28 -12.95 36.04
C ARG A 3 21.23 -11.82 36.11
N ALA A 4 20.96 -11.36 37.32
CA ALA A 4 20.24 -10.12 37.56
C ALA A 4 20.98 -8.98 36.83
N ARG A 5 20.29 -8.26 35.93
CA ARG A 5 20.81 -7.03 35.33
C ARG A 5 20.90 -6.00 36.47
N THR A 6 22.09 -5.78 36.98
CA THR A 6 22.41 -4.58 37.76
C THR A 6 22.23 -3.38 36.85
N GLY A 7 21.47 -2.37 37.30
CA GLY A 7 20.96 -1.26 36.49
C GLY A 7 21.98 -0.22 36.01
N GLU A 8 23.26 -0.56 35.93
CA GLU A 8 24.27 0.29 35.27
C GLU A 8 24.52 -0.22 33.85
N PRO A 9 24.44 0.70 32.83
CA PRO A 9 24.73 0.32 31.45
C PRO A 9 26.19 -0.16 31.36
N SER A 10 26.41 -1.33 30.79
CA SER A 10 27.76 -1.83 30.52
C SER A 10 28.45 -0.94 29.49
N GLU A 11 29.81 -0.94 29.47
CA GLU A 11 30.57 -0.19 28.45
C GLU A 11 30.16 -0.57 27.03
N LEU A 12 29.75 -1.82 26.79
CA LEU A 12 29.19 -2.31 25.53
C LEU A 12 27.81 -1.67 25.21
N ASP A 13 26.97 -1.45 26.21
CA ASP A 13 25.68 -0.78 26.04
C ASP A 13 25.88 0.70 25.71
N LEU A 14 26.84 1.37 26.36
CA LEU A 14 27.22 2.75 26.06
C LEU A 14 27.79 2.91 24.65
N MET A 15 28.65 2.01 24.21
CA MET A 15 29.23 2.00 22.88
C MET A 15 28.16 1.71 21.80
N ALA A 16 27.24 0.80 22.07
CA ALA A 16 26.09 0.53 21.21
C ALA A 16 25.17 1.75 21.09
N ILE A 17 24.88 2.43 22.19
CA ILE A 17 24.07 3.67 22.19
C ILE A 17 24.80 4.78 21.40
N ALA A 18 26.10 4.95 21.61
CA ALA A 18 26.89 5.94 20.88
C ALA A 18 26.90 5.70 19.36
N CYS A 19 26.94 4.43 18.91
CA CYS A 19 26.84 4.07 17.50
C CYS A 19 25.42 4.26 16.92
N LEU A 20 24.39 4.09 17.73
CA LEU A 20 22.99 4.30 17.30
C LEU A 20 22.58 5.77 17.30
N LEU A 21 23.21 6.61 18.13
CA LEU A 21 22.82 8.01 18.34
C LEU A 21 22.81 8.84 17.04
N PRO A 22 23.81 8.75 16.13
CA PRO A 22 23.79 9.49 14.88
C PRO A 22 22.59 9.12 13.99
N SER A 23 22.26 7.82 13.90
CA SER A 23 21.13 7.34 13.09
C SER A 23 19.80 7.74 13.72
N LEU A 24 19.66 7.66 15.03
CA LEU A 24 18.47 8.12 15.75
C LEU A 24 18.28 9.63 15.63
N LEU A 25 19.37 10.41 15.75
CA LEU A 25 19.32 11.86 15.58
C LEU A 25 18.88 12.21 14.14
N TYR A 26 19.43 11.53 13.14
CA TYR A 26 19.03 11.72 11.74
C TYR A 26 17.53 11.42 11.54
N VAL A 27 17.03 10.30 12.04
CA VAL A 27 15.61 9.96 11.95
C VAL A 27 14.75 11.01 12.67
N PHE A 28 15.18 11.44 13.87
CA PHE A 28 14.44 12.45 14.62
C PHE A 28 14.34 13.78 13.87
N VAL A 29 15.47 14.31 13.39
CA VAL A 29 15.51 15.61 12.70
C VAL A 29 14.83 15.57 11.33
N MET A 30 14.97 14.49 10.57
CA MET A 30 14.45 14.41 9.21
C MET A 30 13.02 13.90 9.10
N PHE A 31 12.52 13.15 10.09
CA PHE A 31 11.19 12.55 10.05
C PHE A 31 10.29 13.02 11.20
N VAL A 32 10.77 12.91 12.44
CA VAL A 32 9.92 13.23 13.60
C VAL A 32 9.65 14.72 13.71
N TYR A 33 10.69 15.54 13.59
CA TYR A 33 10.56 17.00 13.68
C TYR A 33 9.63 17.60 12.60
N PRO A 34 9.77 17.30 11.29
CA PRO A 34 8.84 17.80 10.28
C PRO A 34 7.40 17.30 10.48
N PHE A 35 7.24 16.07 10.94
CA PHE A 35 5.91 15.53 11.27
C PHE A 35 5.24 16.29 12.42
N LEU A 36 5.96 16.53 13.51
CA LEU A 36 5.46 17.33 14.64
C LEU A 36 5.20 18.79 14.24
N TYR A 37 6.07 19.36 13.41
CA TYR A 37 5.87 20.70 12.87
C TYR A 37 4.63 20.77 11.97
N GLY A 38 4.36 19.74 11.16
CA GLY A 38 3.11 19.63 10.40
C GLY A 38 1.87 19.59 11.30
N ILE A 39 1.91 18.84 12.41
CA ILE A 39 0.82 18.84 13.40
C ILE A 39 0.67 20.24 14.04
N TYR A 40 1.76 20.85 14.44
CA TYR A 40 1.75 22.23 14.96
C TYR A 40 1.10 23.18 13.97
N LEU A 41 1.52 23.16 12.71
CA LEU A 41 1.00 24.01 11.65
C LEU A 41 -0.49 23.78 11.40
N SER A 42 -0.96 22.54 11.45
CA SER A 42 -2.37 22.18 11.23
C SER A 42 -3.33 22.80 12.28
N LEU A 43 -2.81 23.08 13.47
CA LEU A 43 -3.54 23.71 14.58
C LEU A 43 -3.46 25.24 14.58
N HIS A 44 -2.70 25.87 13.66
CA HIS A 44 -2.55 27.31 13.53
C HIS A 44 -3.13 27.80 12.19
N PRO A 45 -4.46 27.94 12.07
CA PRO A 45 -5.11 28.42 10.85
C PRO A 45 -4.65 29.82 10.48
N LEU A 46 -4.47 30.11 9.19
CA LEU A 46 -4.05 31.45 8.72
C LEU A 46 -5.02 32.57 9.13
N LYS A 47 -6.30 32.25 9.28
CA LYS A 47 -7.38 33.23 9.55
C LYS A 47 -7.72 33.41 11.02
N VAL A 48 -7.12 32.61 11.91
CA VAL A 48 -7.44 32.63 13.35
C VAL A 48 -6.15 32.73 14.15
N VAL A 49 -6.08 33.67 15.06
CA VAL A 49 -4.91 33.83 15.92
C VAL A 49 -4.93 32.77 17.03
N GLY A 50 -3.86 31.99 17.15
CA GLY A 50 -3.69 30.96 18.18
C GLY A 50 -4.05 29.55 17.73
N ILE A 51 -4.05 28.62 18.69
CA ILE A 51 -4.37 27.20 18.47
C ILE A 51 -5.88 27.03 18.25
N SER A 52 -6.25 26.43 17.12
CA SER A 52 -7.66 26.22 16.77
C SER A 52 -7.85 24.97 15.91
N LEU A 53 -9.02 24.31 16.07
CA LEU A 53 -9.45 23.20 15.23
C LEU A 53 -10.20 23.66 13.96
N ALA A 54 -10.15 24.95 13.62
CA ALA A 54 -10.93 25.51 12.52
C ALA A 54 -10.62 24.81 11.16
N ASN A 55 -9.37 24.44 10.89
CA ASN A 55 -8.99 23.70 9.68
C ASN A 55 -9.67 22.33 9.60
N TYR A 56 -9.75 21.62 10.73
CA TYR A 56 -10.42 20.32 10.80
C TYR A 56 -11.94 20.45 10.61
N ILE A 57 -12.54 21.45 11.24
CA ILE A 57 -13.97 21.74 11.06
C ILE A 57 -14.26 22.12 9.61
N ALA A 58 -13.45 22.99 9.02
CA ALA A 58 -13.56 23.37 7.61
C ALA A 58 -13.49 22.16 6.66
N PHE A 59 -12.56 21.21 6.90
CA PHE A 59 -12.46 19.99 6.10
C PHE A 59 -13.73 19.14 6.13
N PHE A 60 -14.30 18.90 7.30
CA PHE A 60 -15.50 18.06 7.45
C PHE A 60 -16.80 18.79 7.08
N THR A 61 -16.81 20.12 7.08
CA THR A 61 -17.97 20.92 6.66
C THR A 61 -18.03 21.09 5.15
N ASP A 62 -16.86 21.18 4.48
CA ASP A 62 -16.77 21.29 3.03
C ASP A 62 -16.98 19.93 2.35
N GLN A 63 -18.11 19.78 1.66
CA GLN A 63 -18.46 18.57 0.93
C GLN A 63 -17.40 18.18 -0.12
N TYR A 64 -16.75 19.14 -0.76
CA TYR A 64 -15.72 18.91 -1.75
C TYR A 64 -14.45 18.31 -1.13
N GLN A 65 -14.15 18.66 0.11
CA GLN A 65 -12.99 18.16 0.84
C GLN A 65 -13.25 16.79 1.46
N TYR A 66 -14.30 16.60 2.25
CA TYR A 66 -14.50 15.31 2.94
C TYR A 66 -14.82 14.15 1.98
N LYS A 67 -15.41 14.41 0.81
CA LYS A 67 -15.63 13.39 -0.25
C LYS A 67 -14.31 12.74 -0.71
N THR A 68 -13.19 13.44 -0.62
CA THR A 68 -11.88 12.92 -1.00
C THR A 68 -11.49 11.69 -0.19
N VAL A 69 -11.90 11.60 1.07
CA VAL A 69 -11.70 10.41 1.91
C VAL A 69 -12.39 9.19 1.30
N GLY A 70 -13.68 9.31 0.96
CA GLY A 70 -14.45 8.24 0.33
C GLY A 70 -13.88 7.81 -1.03
N ILE A 71 -13.44 8.77 -1.85
CA ILE A 71 -12.79 8.51 -3.14
C ILE A 71 -11.48 7.75 -2.94
N THR A 72 -10.67 8.14 -1.94
CA THR A 72 -9.41 7.46 -1.62
C THR A 72 -9.66 6.01 -1.19
N PHE A 73 -10.66 5.75 -0.33
CA PHE A 73 -11.04 4.38 0.04
C PHE A 73 -11.55 3.57 -1.15
N ARG A 74 -12.36 4.19 -2.01
CA ARG A 74 -12.88 3.56 -3.23
C ARG A 74 -11.78 3.15 -4.20
N LEU A 75 -10.65 3.85 -4.23
CA LEU A 75 -9.46 3.48 -5.00
C LEU A 75 -8.60 2.45 -4.25
N ALA A 76 -8.28 2.71 -2.98
CA ALA A 76 -7.32 1.93 -2.22
C ALA A 76 -7.80 0.50 -1.93
N VAL A 77 -9.05 0.32 -1.50
CA VAL A 77 -9.56 -1.00 -1.10
C VAL A 77 -9.63 -1.99 -2.27
N PRO A 78 -10.30 -1.66 -3.41
CA PRO A 78 -10.35 -2.59 -4.54
C PRO A 78 -8.98 -2.86 -5.13
N ASN A 79 -8.12 -1.82 -5.25
CA ASN A 79 -6.77 -2.02 -5.74
C ASN A 79 -5.98 -3.00 -4.87
N THR A 80 -6.01 -2.81 -3.55
CA THR A 80 -5.33 -3.71 -2.61
C THR A 80 -5.84 -5.15 -2.74
N MET A 81 -7.16 -5.34 -2.84
CA MET A 81 -7.75 -6.67 -3.01
C MET A 81 -7.26 -7.33 -4.29
N VAL A 82 -7.29 -6.62 -5.40
CA VAL A 82 -6.87 -7.14 -6.72
C VAL A 82 -5.38 -7.45 -6.70
N VAL A 83 -4.54 -6.51 -6.26
CA VAL A 83 -3.08 -6.70 -6.19
C VAL A 83 -2.72 -7.91 -5.35
N VAL A 84 -3.27 -8.00 -4.13
CA VAL A 84 -2.95 -9.10 -3.20
C VAL A 84 -3.45 -10.45 -3.72
N ALA A 85 -4.66 -10.50 -4.31
CA ALA A 85 -5.21 -11.73 -4.89
C ALA A 85 -4.36 -12.24 -6.05
N PHE A 86 -4.02 -11.40 -7.02
CA PHE A 86 -3.17 -11.79 -8.16
C PHE A 86 -1.75 -12.16 -7.71
N SER A 87 -1.18 -11.41 -6.77
CA SER A 87 0.15 -11.69 -6.21
C SER A 87 0.17 -13.04 -5.49
N LEU A 88 -0.87 -13.34 -4.69
CA LEU A 88 -0.99 -14.64 -4.01
C LEU A 88 -1.10 -15.79 -5.00
N LEU A 89 -1.95 -15.65 -6.03
CA LEU A 89 -2.12 -16.67 -7.06
C LEU A 89 -0.80 -16.95 -7.79
N LEU A 90 -0.09 -15.90 -8.20
CA LEU A 90 1.18 -16.06 -8.91
C LEU A 90 2.26 -16.63 -7.99
N ALA A 91 2.46 -16.08 -6.78
CA ALA A 91 3.45 -16.53 -5.82
C ALA A 91 3.21 -17.98 -5.37
N TYR A 92 1.94 -18.37 -5.15
CA TYR A 92 1.61 -19.74 -4.78
C TYR A 92 1.95 -20.74 -5.88
N ASN A 93 1.72 -20.40 -7.15
CA ASN A 93 2.07 -21.28 -8.26
C ASN A 93 3.59 -21.34 -8.51
N MET A 94 4.29 -20.22 -8.29
CA MET A 94 5.74 -20.13 -8.55
C MET A 94 6.62 -20.69 -7.43
N ARG A 95 6.10 -20.86 -6.21
CA ARG A 95 6.87 -21.31 -5.03
C ARG A 95 7.66 -22.62 -5.19
N ARG A 96 7.32 -23.42 -6.17
CA ARG A 96 7.94 -24.73 -6.44
C ARG A 96 9.12 -24.68 -7.40
N GLY A 97 9.54 -23.47 -7.79
CA GLY A 97 10.60 -23.31 -8.79
C GLY A 97 10.13 -23.70 -10.19
N ILE A 98 9.51 -22.78 -10.90
CA ILE A 98 9.12 -22.99 -12.30
C ILE A 98 10.29 -22.54 -13.18
N TRP A 99 10.55 -23.24 -14.28
CA TRP A 99 11.59 -22.85 -15.25
C TRP A 99 11.49 -21.39 -15.71
N LEU A 100 10.30 -20.83 -15.72
CA LEU A 100 10.02 -19.42 -16.06
C LEU A 100 10.12 -18.45 -14.87
N GLU A 101 10.52 -18.88 -13.68
CA GLU A 101 10.58 -18.02 -12.48
C GLU A 101 11.51 -16.82 -12.66
N ARG A 102 12.72 -17.06 -13.18
CA ARG A 102 13.69 -15.98 -13.39
C ARG A 102 13.22 -14.93 -14.40
N PRO A 103 12.78 -15.28 -15.63
CA PRO A 103 12.32 -14.29 -16.58
C PRO A 103 11.06 -13.55 -16.11
N ILE A 104 10.10 -14.23 -15.49
CA ILE A 104 8.90 -13.58 -14.94
C ILE A 104 9.29 -12.58 -13.86
N THR A 105 10.12 -12.97 -12.90
CA THR A 105 10.57 -12.09 -11.83
C THR A 105 11.34 -10.89 -12.38
N THR A 106 12.21 -11.10 -13.38
CA THR A 106 12.96 -10.00 -14.01
C THR A 106 12.03 -9.00 -14.69
N ILE A 107 11.06 -9.47 -15.47
CA ILE A 107 10.08 -8.59 -16.14
C ILE A 107 9.23 -7.84 -15.12
N LEU A 108 8.82 -8.49 -14.04
CA LEU A 108 8.01 -7.85 -13.00
C LEU A 108 8.77 -6.79 -12.19
N VAL A 109 10.09 -6.88 -12.09
CA VAL A 109 10.91 -5.87 -11.38
C VAL A 109 11.07 -4.59 -12.20
N LEU A 110 10.96 -4.64 -13.52
CA LEU A 110 11.13 -3.45 -14.38
C LEU A 110 10.23 -2.28 -13.99
N PRO A 111 8.90 -2.44 -13.74
CA PRO A 111 8.04 -1.34 -13.31
C PRO A 111 8.47 -0.69 -12.00
N ILE A 112 9.03 -1.45 -11.06
CA ILE A 112 9.52 -0.91 -9.77
C ILE A 112 10.69 0.04 -10.00
N SER A 113 11.60 -0.29 -10.92
CA SER A 113 12.80 0.50 -11.20
C SER A 113 12.51 1.81 -11.94
N LEU A 114 11.41 1.89 -12.69
CA LEU A 114 11.02 3.08 -13.45
C LEU A 114 10.46 4.21 -12.58
N GLY A 115 9.95 3.90 -11.40
CA GLY A 115 9.27 4.85 -10.54
C GLY A 115 7.88 5.24 -11.03
N VAL A 116 7.10 5.86 -10.12
CA VAL A 116 5.65 6.10 -10.32
C VAL A 116 5.34 7.00 -11.50
N ILE A 117 6.08 8.10 -11.64
CA ILE A 117 5.80 9.13 -12.64
C ILE A 117 6.07 8.59 -14.04
N LEU A 118 7.24 7.98 -14.24
CA LEU A 118 7.61 7.45 -15.56
C LEU A 118 6.70 6.29 -15.98
N LEU A 119 6.34 5.42 -15.03
CA LEU A 119 5.37 4.36 -15.27
C LEU A 119 3.99 4.93 -15.65
N SER A 120 3.49 5.95 -14.93
CA SER A 120 2.21 6.59 -15.25
C SER A 120 2.22 7.29 -16.61
N MET A 121 3.33 7.95 -16.97
CA MET A 121 3.53 8.53 -18.31
C MET A 121 3.55 7.45 -19.40
N GLY A 122 4.24 6.33 -19.14
CA GLY A 122 4.25 5.17 -20.06
C GLY A 122 2.84 4.61 -20.27
N ILE A 123 2.05 4.46 -19.22
CA ILE A 123 0.66 4.01 -19.29
C ILE A 123 -0.19 5.01 -20.08
N LEU A 124 -0.02 6.32 -19.84
CA LEU A 124 -0.71 7.36 -20.59
C LEU A 124 -0.39 7.32 -22.08
N GLY A 125 0.90 7.16 -22.43
CA GLY A 125 1.34 7.04 -23.83
C GLY A 125 0.87 5.76 -24.51
N PHE A 126 0.81 4.65 -23.77
CA PHE A 126 0.42 3.35 -24.34
C PHE A 126 -1.10 3.14 -24.40
N TYR A 127 -1.82 3.44 -23.32
CA TYR A 127 -3.27 3.21 -23.17
C TYR A 127 -4.12 4.47 -23.40
N GLY A 128 -3.52 5.62 -23.65
CA GLY A 128 -4.25 6.84 -23.99
C GLY A 128 -5.10 6.70 -25.26
N GLY A 129 -6.06 7.59 -25.51
CA GLY A 129 -6.96 7.49 -26.66
C GLY A 129 -6.24 7.43 -28.02
N LYS A 130 -5.08 8.09 -28.15
CA LYS A 130 -4.18 8.02 -29.31
C LYS A 130 -2.98 7.10 -29.08
N GLY A 131 -3.00 6.31 -27.99
CA GLY A 131 -1.90 5.42 -27.62
C GLY A 131 -1.79 4.21 -28.54
N TRP A 132 -0.61 3.59 -28.53
CA TRP A 132 -0.30 2.48 -29.42
C TRP A 132 -1.27 1.29 -29.25
N PHE A 133 -1.74 1.02 -28.03
CA PHE A 133 -2.71 -0.04 -27.75
C PHE A 133 -4.05 0.18 -28.49
N ASN A 134 -4.60 1.40 -28.41
CA ASN A 134 -5.83 1.75 -29.10
C ASN A 134 -5.65 1.74 -30.61
N GLN A 135 -4.51 2.23 -31.13
CA GLN A 135 -4.22 2.19 -32.57
C GLN A 135 -4.14 0.76 -33.12
N LEU A 136 -3.53 -0.16 -32.34
CA LEU A 136 -3.46 -1.57 -32.70
C LEU A 136 -4.88 -2.19 -32.80
N LEU A 137 -5.72 -1.97 -31.79
CA LEU A 137 -7.08 -2.54 -31.75
C LEU A 137 -7.98 -2.00 -32.86
N LEU A 138 -7.89 -0.69 -33.15
CA LEU A 138 -8.60 -0.05 -34.26
C LEU A 138 -8.08 -0.57 -35.61
N GLY A 139 -6.77 -0.70 -35.78
CA GLY A 139 -6.16 -1.22 -36.99
C GLY A 139 -6.47 -2.70 -37.30
N LEU A 140 -6.72 -3.50 -36.25
CA LEU A 140 -7.18 -4.88 -36.37
C LEU A 140 -8.70 -5.01 -36.57
N GLY A 141 -9.43 -3.89 -36.57
CA GLY A 141 -10.89 -3.90 -36.71
C GLY A 141 -11.64 -4.49 -35.51
N LEU A 142 -10.96 -4.61 -34.33
CA LEU A 142 -11.55 -5.14 -33.11
C LEU A 142 -12.39 -4.12 -32.37
N LEU A 143 -12.21 -2.82 -32.64
CA LEU A 143 -12.93 -1.72 -32.07
C LEU A 143 -13.29 -0.69 -33.15
N GLU A 144 -14.43 -0.03 -33.01
CA GLU A 144 -14.85 1.11 -33.83
C GLU A 144 -14.39 2.45 -33.25
N GLU A 145 -14.28 2.54 -31.90
CA GLU A 145 -13.84 3.73 -31.18
C GLU A 145 -12.72 3.39 -30.17
N PRO A 146 -11.83 4.36 -29.84
CA PRO A 146 -10.77 4.15 -28.85
C PRO A 146 -11.35 3.87 -27.45
N LEU A 147 -10.77 2.89 -26.75
CA LEU A 147 -11.09 2.64 -25.33
C LEU A 147 -10.58 3.79 -24.45
N VAL A 148 -11.46 4.32 -23.63
CA VAL A 148 -11.12 5.35 -22.63
C VAL A 148 -10.56 4.68 -21.39
N LEU A 149 -9.26 4.32 -21.41
CA LEU A 149 -8.55 3.64 -20.32
C LEU A 149 -7.74 4.60 -19.44
N THR A 150 -7.69 5.89 -19.79
CA THR A 150 -6.96 6.93 -19.05
C THR A 150 -7.90 8.08 -18.71
N HIS A 151 -7.47 8.96 -17.78
CA HIS A 151 -8.28 10.07 -17.24
C HIS A 151 -9.59 9.61 -16.57
N ASN A 152 -9.55 8.44 -15.92
CA ASN A 152 -10.69 7.87 -15.21
C ASN A 152 -10.23 6.96 -14.07
N PHE A 153 -11.20 6.35 -13.40
CA PHE A 153 -10.96 5.41 -12.31
C PHE A 153 -10.11 4.20 -12.74
N ILE A 154 -10.37 3.67 -13.95
CA ILE A 154 -9.67 2.49 -14.49
C ILE A 154 -8.18 2.79 -14.73
N GLY A 155 -7.86 3.97 -15.29
CA GLY A 155 -6.47 4.39 -15.52
C GLY A 155 -5.67 4.47 -14.23
N VAL A 156 -6.26 5.01 -13.17
CA VAL A 156 -5.62 5.06 -11.84
C VAL A 156 -5.40 3.66 -11.30
N MET A 157 -6.43 2.80 -11.35
CA MET A 157 -6.35 1.40 -10.90
C MET A 157 -5.27 0.61 -11.64
N LEU A 158 -5.19 0.76 -12.97
CA LEU A 158 -4.18 0.11 -13.80
C LEU A 158 -2.76 0.52 -13.39
N SER A 159 -2.54 1.81 -13.18
CA SER A 159 -1.25 2.34 -12.73
C SER A 159 -0.86 1.81 -11.35
N LEU A 160 -1.79 1.84 -10.40
CA LEU A 160 -1.56 1.32 -9.05
C LEU A 160 -1.27 -0.18 -9.06
N PHE A 161 -2.02 -0.94 -9.86
CA PHE A 161 -1.79 -2.37 -10.03
C PHE A 161 -0.39 -2.65 -10.57
N MET A 162 -0.03 -2.04 -11.70
CA MET A 162 1.28 -2.27 -12.33
C MET A 162 2.46 -1.90 -11.43
N GLN A 163 2.28 -0.89 -10.58
CA GLN A 163 3.31 -0.45 -9.65
C GLN A 163 3.44 -1.35 -8.42
N GLN A 164 2.32 -1.78 -7.84
CA GLN A 164 2.30 -2.44 -6.53
C GLN A 164 2.31 -3.97 -6.64
N PHE A 165 1.82 -4.52 -7.74
CA PHE A 165 1.75 -5.95 -7.99
C PHE A 165 3.13 -6.65 -7.91
N PRO A 166 4.20 -6.15 -8.55
CA PRO A 166 5.51 -6.78 -8.46
C PRO A 166 6.07 -6.81 -7.04
N PHE A 167 5.91 -5.71 -6.31
CA PHE A 167 6.35 -5.62 -4.91
C PHE A 167 5.61 -6.61 -4.02
N CYS A 168 4.28 -6.65 -4.12
CA CYS A 168 3.44 -7.56 -3.36
C CYS A 168 3.75 -9.03 -3.71
N PHE A 169 3.93 -9.32 -5.01
CA PHE A 169 4.29 -10.65 -5.49
C PHE A 169 5.62 -11.13 -4.92
N LEU A 170 6.69 -10.32 -5.00
CA LEU A 170 8.01 -10.70 -4.48
C LEU A 170 7.97 -10.94 -2.97
N MET A 171 7.27 -10.07 -2.25
CA MET A 171 7.10 -10.22 -0.80
C MET A 171 6.36 -11.51 -0.44
N LEU A 172 5.25 -11.82 -1.13
CA LEU A 172 4.50 -13.05 -0.90
C LEU A 172 5.27 -14.29 -1.35
N LEU A 173 5.99 -14.22 -2.48
CA LEU A 173 6.83 -15.32 -2.95
C LEU A 173 7.90 -15.66 -1.91
N GLY A 174 8.62 -14.66 -1.38
CA GLY A 174 9.62 -14.86 -0.33
C GLY A 174 9.02 -15.47 0.94
N TYR A 175 7.82 -14.98 1.35
CA TYR A 175 7.14 -15.53 2.52
C TYR A 175 6.70 -16.98 2.32
N ILE A 176 6.11 -17.30 1.17
CA ILE A 176 5.58 -18.64 0.86
C ILE A 176 6.72 -19.64 0.64
N SER A 177 7.82 -19.23 0.02
CA SER A 177 9.00 -20.07 -0.20
C SER A 177 9.70 -20.46 1.11
N GLY A 178 9.50 -19.72 2.20
CA GLY A 178 9.97 -20.08 3.53
C GLY A 178 9.15 -21.16 4.25
N ILE A 179 8.01 -21.58 3.69
CA ILE A 179 7.19 -22.65 4.27
C ILE A 179 7.72 -24.01 3.80
N ASP A 180 7.97 -24.92 4.76
CA ASP A 180 8.49 -26.25 4.46
C ASP A 180 7.53 -27.05 3.53
N PRO A 181 7.99 -27.50 2.35
CA PRO A 181 7.19 -28.28 1.42
C PRO A 181 6.71 -29.63 2.00
N SER A 182 7.36 -30.16 3.03
CA SER A 182 6.98 -31.40 3.71
C SER A 182 5.58 -31.34 4.30
N ILE A 183 5.14 -30.16 4.77
CA ILE A 183 3.80 -29.94 5.31
C ILE A 183 2.74 -30.20 4.24
N GLU A 184 2.96 -29.70 3.03
CA GLU A 184 2.05 -29.91 1.90
C GLU A 184 2.05 -31.38 1.46
N ASN A 185 3.24 -32.00 1.37
CA ASN A 185 3.37 -33.39 0.98
C ASN A 185 2.70 -34.33 1.98
N SER A 186 2.84 -34.10 3.29
CA SER A 186 2.17 -34.87 4.33
C SER A 186 0.66 -34.82 4.22
N ALA A 187 0.09 -33.63 3.94
CA ALA A 187 -1.35 -33.52 3.72
C ALA A 187 -1.83 -34.28 2.48
N ARG A 188 -1.02 -34.32 1.40
CA ARG A 188 -1.31 -35.10 0.19
C ARG A 188 -1.24 -36.59 0.42
N THR A 189 -0.27 -37.08 1.22
CA THR A 189 -0.15 -38.47 1.58
C THR A 189 -1.37 -38.98 2.36
N LEU A 190 -2.01 -38.07 3.13
CA LEU A 190 -3.29 -38.34 3.81
C LEU A 190 -4.54 -38.28 2.89
N GLY A 191 -4.35 -38.18 1.57
CA GLY A 191 -5.42 -38.17 0.58
C GLY A 191 -6.08 -36.80 0.35
N ALA A 192 -5.51 -35.70 0.86
CA ALA A 192 -6.07 -34.37 0.62
C ALA A 192 -5.87 -33.92 -0.84
N ASN A 193 -6.95 -33.49 -1.50
CA ASN A 193 -6.86 -32.90 -2.83
C ASN A 193 -6.17 -31.51 -2.80
N PRO A 194 -5.64 -31.02 -3.94
CA PRO A 194 -4.88 -29.76 -3.99
C PRO A 194 -5.63 -28.55 -3.42
N TRP A 195 -6.96 -28.46 -3.64
CA TRP A 195 -7.77 -27.36 -3.10
C TRP A 195 -7.91 -27.43 -1.58
N THR A 196 -8.05 -28.63 -1.03
CA THR A 196 -8.11 -28.87 0.42
C THR A 196 -6.77 -28.51 1.07
N VAL A 197 -5.65 -28.90 0.44
CA VAL A 197 -4.30 -28.54 0.89
C VAL A 197 -4.13 -27.02 0.88
N PHE A 198 -4.49 -26.34 -0.20
CA PHE A 198 -4.43 -24.88 -0.28
C PHE A 198 -5.26 -24.24 0.82
N ARG A 199 -6.56 -24.57 0.91
CA ARG A 199 -7.50 -23.86 1.79
C ARG A 199 -7.31 -24.18 3.28
N ARG A 200 -6.99 -25.44 3.63
CA ARG A 200 -6.94 -25.88 5.03
C ARG A 200 -5.53 -25.92 5.63
N VAL A 201 -4.50 -25.98 4.79
CA VAL A 201 -3.12 -26.09 5.24
C VAL A 201 -2.34 -24.82 4.87
N MET A 202 -2.25 -24.52 3.58
CA MET A 202 -1.39 -23.43 3.12
C MET A 202 -1.94 -22.04 3.44
N LEU A 203 -3.21 -21.79 3.18
CA LEU A 203 -3.83 -20.47 3.41
C LEU A 203 -3.73 -20.00 4.87
N PRO A 204 -3.97 -20.82 5.89
CA PRO A 204 -3.72 -20.45 7.29
C PRO A 204 -2.26 -20.14 7.60
N LEU A 205 -1.33 -20.88 7.01
CA LEU A 205 0.12 -20.62 7.17
C LEU A 205 0.56 -19.34 6.47
N ILE A 206 -0.03 -19.02 5.33
CA ILE A 206 0.26 -17.80 4.55
C ILE A 206 -0.45 -16.57 5.15
N ALA A 207 -1.55 -16.75 5.89
CA ALA A 207 -2.39 -15.66 6.38
C ALA A 207 -1.65 -14.53 7.11
N PRO A 208 -0.63 -14.78 7.96
CA PRO A 208 0.13 -13.70 8.59
C PRO A 208 0.90 -12.85 7.57
N GLY A 209 1.54 -13.48 6.57
CA GLY A 209 2.24 -12.78 5.48
C GLY A 209 1.27 -12.04 4.56
N LEU A 210 0.11 -12.66 4.27
CA LEU A 210 -0.95 -12.06 3.47
C LEU A 210 -1.50 -10.78 4.12
N ALA A 211 -1.68 -10.77 5.44
CA ALA A 211 -2.14 -9.59 6.16
C ALA A 211 -1.10 -8.45 6.14
N ILE A 212 0.20 -8.77 6.22
CA ILE A 212 1.26 -7.78 6.09
C ILE A 212 1.29 -7.21 4.66
N ALA A 213 1.21 -8.08 3.64
CA ALA A 213 1.14 -7.66 2.24
C ALA A 213 -0.07 -6.74 1.99
N PHE A 214 -1.23 -7.12 2.49
CA PHE A 214 -2.46 -6.32 2.39
C PHE A 214 -2.28 -4.95 3.06
N ALA A 215 -1.71 -4.91 4.25
CA ALA A 215 -1.48 -3.67 4.98
C ALA A 215 -0.53 -2.72 4.22
N LEU A 216 0.59 -3.24 3.71
CA LEU A 216 1.57 -2.43 2.97
C LEU A 216 1.00 -1.92 1.65
N VAL A 217 0.35 -2.78 0.85
CA VAL A 217 -0.28 -2.38 -0.41
C VAL A 217 -1.40 -1.37 -0.16
N PHE A 218 -2.20 -1.55 0.90
CA PHE A 218 -3.24 -0.58 1.27
C PHE A 218 -2.66 0.79 1.61
N VAL A 219 -1.60 0.83 2.42
CA VAL A 219 -0.91 2.09 2.78
C VAL A 219 -0.40 2.81 1.54
N MET A 220 0.24 2.07 0.61
CA MET A 220 0.73 2.62 -0.66
C MET A 220 -0.41 3.11 -1.56
N SER A 221 -1.51 2.35 -1.65
CA SER A 221 -2.69 2.73 -2.45
C SER A 221 -3.41 3.95 -1.88
N PHE A 222 -3.52 4.03 -0.55
CA PHE A 222 -4.19 5.13 0.14
C PHE A 222 -3.44 6.46 -0.03
N ALA A 223 -2.10 6.40 -0.06
CA ALA A 223 -1.24 7.56 -0.25
C ALA A 223 -1.04 7.94 -1.74
N THR A 224 -1.83 7.36 -2.66
CA THR A 224 -1.62 7.63 -4.09
C THR A 224 -1.84 9.08 -4.45
N PHE A 225 -0.87 9.64 -5.19
CA PHE A 225 -0.88 11.02 -5.69
C PHE A 225 -0.52 11.08 -7.19
N PRO A 226 0.68 10.65 -7.64
CA PRO A 226 1.08 10.86 -9.03
C PRO A 226 0.18 10.11 -10.04
N SER A 227 -0.19 8.86 -9.74
CA SER A 227 -1.07 8.07 -10.60
C SER A 227 -2.46 8.69 -10.71
N ALA A 228 -2.98 9.24 -9.61
CA ALA A 228 -4.30 9.85 -9.59
C ALA A 228 -4.35 11.21 -10.32
N ILE A 229 -3.23 11.98 -10.30
CA ILE A 229 -3.11 13.24 -11.08
C ILE A 229 -2.97 12.95 -12.57
N LEU A 230 -2.08 12.02 -12.95
CA LEU A 230 -1.70 11.81 -14.34
C LEU A 230 -2.74 11.01 -15.13
N LEU A 231 -3.34 10.01 -14.50
CA LEU A 231 -4.23 9.05 -15.14
C LEU A 231 -5.68 9.15 -14.69
N GLY A 232 -5.96 9.97 -13.69
CA GLY A 232 -7.30 10.19 -13.15
C GLY A 232 -7.92 11.51 -13.57
N GLN A 233 -8.90 11.93 -12.79
CA GLN A 233 -9.58 13.23 -12.85
C GLN A 233 -9.34 13.95 -11.52
N PRO A 234 -8.26 14.74 -11.39
CA PRO A 234 -7.82 15.32 -10.13
C PRO A 234 -8.81 16.33 -9.53
N THR A 235 -9.69 16.91 -10.34
CA THR A 235 -10.78 17.81 -9.89
C THR A 235 -12.13 17.10 -9.75
N GLY A 236 -12.22 15.81 -10.10
CA GLY A 236 -13.47 15.05 -10.19
C GLY A 236 -13.45 13.71 -9.44
N ALA A 237 -13.85 12.65 -10.16
CA ALA A 237 -14.16 11.33 -9.60
C ALA A 237 -12.96 10.59 -8.95
N THR A 238 -11.74 11.01 -9.22
CA THR A 238 -10.50 10.41 -8.64
C THR A 238 -9.68 11.41 -7.84
N ARG A 239 -10.28 12.49 -7.34
CA ARG A 239 -9.63 13.45 -6.46
C ARG A 239 -9.40 12.81 -5.08
N THR A 240 -8.21 12.27 -4.88
CA THR A 240 -7.81 11.67 -3.59
C THR A 240 -7.53 12.73 -2.53
N ILE A 241 -7.50 12.31 -1.27
CA ILE A 241 -7.13 13.20 -0.15
C ILE A 241 -5.71 13.75 -0.30
N ALA A 242 -4.79 12.98 -0.90
CA ALA A 242 -3.43 13.44 -1.21
C ALA A 242 -3.42 14.57 -2.24
N ILE A 243 -4.28 14.50 -3.26
CA ILE A 243 -4.48 15.60 -4.24
C ILE A 243 -5.05 16.83 -3.54
N ALA A 244 -6.01 16.66 -2.63
CA ALA A 244 -6.58 17.77 -1.88
C ALA A 244 -5.54 18.49 -1.01
N ALA A 245 -4.68 17.74 -0.32
CA ALA A 245 -3.57 18.31 0.45
C ALA A 245 -2.59 19.07 -0.44
N TYR A 246 -2.23 18.49 -1.59
CA TYR A 246 -1.33 19.12 -2.56
C TYR A 246 -1.91 20.44 -3.11
N ALA A 247 -3.18 20.44 -3.53
CA ALA A 247 -3.84 21.64 -4.04
C ALA A 247 -3.87 22.76 -3.01
N GLN A 248 -4.14 22.46 -1.74
CA GLN A 248 -4.11 23.47 -0.68
C GLN A 248 -2.70 24.01 -0.43
N ALA A 249 -1.67 23.14 -0.43
CA ALA A 249 -0.30 23.55 -0.19
C ALA A 249 0.30 24.39 -1.33
N PHE A 250 0.13 23.94 -2.58
CA PHE A 250 0.90 24.42 -3.71
C PHE A 250 0.09 25.28 -4.71
N GLU A 251 -1.23 25.13 -4.75
CA GLU A 251 -2.11 25.93 -5.61
C GLU A 251 -2.77 27.09 -4.83
N MET A 252 -3.21 26.82 -3.59
CA MET A 252 -3.85 27.81 -2.73
C MET A 252 -2.88 28.47 -1.73
N PHE A 253 -1.65 27.95 -1.60
CA PHE A 253 -0.62 28.41 -0.68
C PHE A 253 -1.04 28.43 0.81
N ASP A 254 -2.01 27.59 1.19
CA ASP A 254 -2.43 27.41 2.57
C ASP A 254 -1.79 26.15 3.18
N MET A 255 -0.54 26.31 3.64
CA MET A 255 0.23 25.25 4.26
C MET A 255 -0.40 24.74 5.56
N SER A 256 -1.13 25.60 6.28
CA SER A 256 -1.79 25.24 7.53
C SER A 256 -2.96 24.30 7.26
N TYR A 257 -3.80 24.63 6.30
CA TYR A 257 -4.93 23.78 5.93
C TYR A 257 -4.47 22.48 5.25
N ALA A 258 -3.46 22.56 4.39
CA ALA A 258 -2.83 21.39 3.77
C ALA A 258 -2.29 20.41 4.82
N SER A 259 -1.62 20.94 5.88
CA SER A 259 -1.13 20.13 7.00
C SER A 259 -2.25 19.46 7.76
N ALA A 260 -3.39 20.13 7.96
CA ALA A 260 -4.57 19.52 8.59
C ALA A 260 -5.13 18.37 7.74
N ILE A 261 -5.21 18.53 6.42
CA ILE A 261 -5.62 17.45 5.49
C ILE A 261 -4.65 16.28 5.56
N ALA A 262 -3.35 16.53 5.62
CA ALA A 262 -2.33 15.48 5.75
C ALA A 262 -2.44 14.72 7.07
N VAL A 263 -2.71 15.41 8.19
CA VAL A 263 -2.98 14.77 9.49
C VAL A 263 -4.24 13.92 9.44
N ILE A 264 -5.33 14.43 8.86
CA ILE A 264 -6.58 13.66 8.66
C ILE A 264 -6.31 12.40 7.83
N MET A 265 -5.57 12.53 6.72
CA MET A 265 -5.16 11.41 5.89
C MET A 265 -4.39 10.35 6.70
N GLY A 266 -3.40 10.78 7.49
CA GLY A 266 -2.62 9.92 8.37
C GLY A 266 -3.47 9.20 9.41
N LEU A 267 -4.44 9.88 10.02
CA LEU A 267 -5.37 9.28 10.98
C LEU A 267 -6.25 8.20 10.35
N PHE A 268 -6.82 8.44 9.17
CA PHE A 268 -7.60 7.42 8.44
C PHE A 268 -6.73 6.22 8.03
N GLN A 269 -5.49 6.49 7.63
CA GLN A 269 -4.54 5.43 7.25
C GLN A 269 -4.14 4.58 8.47
N LEU A 270 -3.82 5.21 9.60
CA LEU A 270 -3.51 4.52 10.85
C LEU A 270 -4.70 3.72 11.38
N ALA A 271 -5.90 4.30 11.38
CA ALA A 271 -7.11 3.60 11.81
C ALA A 271 -7.38 2.36 10.95
N SER A 272 -7.21 2.47 9.62
CA SER A 272 -7.37 1.36 8.69
C SER A 272 -6.32 0.29 8.92
N LEU A 273 -5.06 0.67 9.12
CA LEU A 273 -3.96 -0.24 9.42
C LEU A 273 -4.21 -1.00 10.72
N LEU A 274 -4.61 -0.31 11.79
CA LEU A 274 -4.98 -0.93 13.06
C LEU A 274 -6.13 -1.91 12.90
N LEU A 275 -7.16 -1.57 12.13
CA LEU A 275 -8.27 -2.47 11.83
C LEU A 275 -7.79 -3.74 11.12
N ILE A 276 -6.95 -3.61 10.10
CA ILE A 276 -6.36 -4.75 9.36
C ILE A 276 -5.58 -5.66 10.32
N LEU A 277 -4.74 -5.08 11.18
CA LEU A 277 -3.94 -5.84 12.14
C LEU A 277 -4.79 -6.53 13.23
N LEU A 278 -5.87 -5.89 13.69
CA LEU A 278 -6.82 -6.50 14.62
C LEU A 278 -7.59 -7.68 13.98
N LEU A 279 -8.02 -7.52 12.73
CA LEU A 279 -8.66 -8.60 11.97
C LEU A 279 -7.69 -9.77 11.77
N ARG A 280 -6.41 -9.50 11.47
CA ARG A 280 -5.36 -10.51 11.39
C ARG A 280 -5.26 -11.33 12.68
N LYS A 281 -5.21 -10.65 13.84
CA LYS A 281 -5.10 -11.34 15.15
C LYS A 281 -6.25 -12.32 15.35
N ARG A 282 -7.49 -11.93 15.01
CA ARG A 282 -8.67 -12.79 15.11
C ARG A 282 -8.58 -13.99 14.16
N MET A 283 -8.13 -13.82 12.93
CA MET A 283 -7.99 -14.92 11.95
C MET A 283 -6.92 -15.93 12.38
N VAL A 284 -5.78 -15.48 12.89
CA VAL A 284 -4.71 -16.35 13.38
C VAL A 284 -5.15 -17.13 14.62
N THR A 285 -5.80 -16.47 15.58
CA THR A 285 -6.31 -17.12 16.80
C THR A 285 -7.41 -18.15 16.47
N ALA A 286 -8.29 -17.85 15.55
CA ALA A 286 -9.33 -18.81 15.10
C ALA A 286 -8.72 -20.05 14.41
N ALA A 287 -7.64 -19.86 13.63
CA ALA A 287 -6.92 -20.97 12.99
C ALA A 287 -6.23 -21.89 14.01
N THR A 288 -5.63 -21.31 15.07
CA THR A 288 -4.96 -22.09 16.13
C THR A 288 -5.95 -22.81 17.05
N MET A 289 -7.11 -22.20 17.36
CA MET A 289 -8.14 -22.86 18.19
C MET A 289 -8.90 -23.97 17.44
N GLY A 290 -8.98 -23.93 16.12
CA GLY A 290 -9.59 -24.97 15.29
C GLY A 290 -8.78 -26.27 15.24
N VAL A 291 -7.48 -26.22 15.51
CA VAL A 291 -6.57 -27.39 15.53
C VAL A 291 -6.59 -28.11 16.89
N GLY A 292 -6.98 -27.43 17.97
CA GLY A 292 -6.97 -27.99 19.33
C GLY A 292 -8.29 -28.65 19.79
N LYS A 293 -9.31 -28.74 18.95
CA LYS A 293 -10.65 -29.29 19.28
C LYS A 293 -11.05 -30.53 18.48
N ARG A 294 -10.09 -31.32 18.05
CA ARG A 294 -10.36 -32.67 17.49
C ARG A 294 -9.47 -33.71 18.11
#